data_002013da6ed8ed992e03fae9a6415ab3
#
_entry.id   002013da6ed8ed992e03fae9a6415ab3
#
_cell.length_a   1.000
_cell.length_b   1.000
_cell.length_c   1.000
_cell.angle_alpha   90.00
_cell.angle_beta   90.00
_cell.angle_gamma   90.00
#
_symmetry.space_group_name_H-M   'P 1'
#
loop_
_entity.id
_entity.type
_entity.pdbx_description
1 polymer ?
#
loop_
_entity_poly.entity_id
_entity_poly.type
_entity_poly.pdbx_seq_one_letter_code
_entity_poly.pdbx_strand_id
1 'polypeptide(L)'
;MRKLMMQALRISVFAAAGVIILPGLSLAGTYDLTVDRVTIDTGDFQKEGIGYNGKSPGPVLRFKEGEDVTINVTNNLDESTSIHWHGIILPFQMDGVPKISYPGIAPGETFIYNFKIEQSGTYWFHSHSGFQGPMARL
;
A
#
# COMPACT_ATOMS: atom_id res chain seq x y z
N MET A 1 20.19 -78.57 -32.78
CA MET A 1 20.23 -77.79 -31.53
C MET A 1 20.11 -76.31 -31.88
N ARG A 2 18.91 -75.70 -31.74
CA ARG A 2 18.64 -74.24 -31.99
C ARG A 2 18.68 -73.52 -30.67
N LYS A 3 19.64 -72.57 -30.52
CA LYS A 3 19.67 -71.67 -29.35
C LYS A 3 18.67 -70.52 -29.57
N LEU A 4 17.66 -70.44 -28.76
CA LEU A 4 16.79 -69.25 -28.65
C LEU A 4 17.54 -68.17 -27.91
N MET A 5 17.79 -67.03 -28.57
CA MET A 5 18.24 -65.82 -27.93
C MET A 5 16.97 -65.02 -27.48
N MET A 6 16.75 -64.97 -26.19
CA MET A 6 15.75 -64.05 -25.58
C MET A 6 16.37 -62.67 -25.53
N GLN A 7 15.88 -61.72 -26.32
CA GLN A 7 16.16 -60.27 -26.14
C GLN A 7 15.26 -59.72 -25.07
N ALA A 8 15.87 -59.26 -23.99
CA ALA A 8 15.17 -58.53 -22.91
C ALA A 8 14.92 -57.08 -23.34
N LEU A 9 13.65 -56.74 -23.49
CA LEU A 9 13.18 -55.37 -23.76
C LEU A 9 13.33 -54.51 -22.48
N ARG A 10 14.27 -53.59 -22.46
CA ARG A 10 14.43 -52.61 -21.35
C ARG A 10 13.47 -51.45 -21.59
N ILE A 11 12.39 -51.39 -20.83
CA ILE A 11 11.48 -50.24 -20.78
C ILE A 11 12.13 -49.19 -19.85
N SER A 12 12.61 -48.09 -20.41
CA SER A 12 13.06 -46.94 -19.65
C SER A 12 11.84 -46.07 -19.29
N VAL A 13 11.48 -46.01 -18.04
CA VAL A 13 10.45 -45.12 -17.53
C VAL A 13 11.11 -43.75 -17.26
N PHE A 14 10.83 -42.78 -18.10
CA PHE A 14 11.20 -41.39 -17.85
C PHE A 14 10.23 -40.80 -16.82
N ALA A 15 10.67 -40.58 -15.60
CA ALA A 15 9.92 -39.82 -14.62
C ALA A 15 10.05 -38.32 -14.95
N ALA A 16 9.00 -37.75 -15.50
CA ALA A 16 8.92 -36.27 -15.66
C ALA A 16 8.70 -35.65 -14.28
N ALA A 17 9.74 -35.03 -13.71
CA ALA A 17 9.59 -34.22 -12.51
C ALA A 17 8.85 -32.93 -12.87
N GLY A 18 7.55 -32.87 -12.58
CA GLY A 18 6.75 -31.66 -12.70
C GLY A 18 7.23 -30.62 -11.65
N VAL A 19 7.74 -29.48 -12.11
CA VAL A 19 7.99 -28.33 -11.24
C VAL A 19 6.64 -27.73 -10.84
N ILE A 20 6.21 -27.95 -9.60
CA ILE A 20 5.05 -27.27 -9.03
C ILE A 20 5.49 -25.84 -8.68
N ILE A 21 5.14 -24.88 -9.53
CA ILE A 21 5.26 -23.46 -9.22
C ILE A 21 4.14 -23.13 -8.24
N LEU A 22 4.47 -23.06 -6.95
CA LEU A 22 3.56 -22.53 -5.94
C LEU A 22 3.39 -21.03 -6.23
N PRO A 23 2.14 -20.51 -6.30
CA PRO A 23 1.94 -19.06 -6.35
C PRO A 23 2.60 -18.45 -5.11
N GLY A 24 3.50 -17.49 -5.31
CA GLY A 24 4.15 -16.78 -4.21
C GLY A 24 3.08 -16.17 -3.31
N LEU A 25 3.12 -16.47 -2.02
CA LEU A 25 2.32 -15.77 -1.02
C LEU A 25 2.71 -14.28 -1.10
N SER A 26 1.81 -13.43 -1.60
CA SER A 26 1.95 -11.99 -1.45
C SER A 26 1.84 -11.70 0.04
N LEU A 27 2.94 -11.27 0.67
CA LEU A 27 2.91 -10.82 2.06
C LEU A 27 2.16 -9.50 2.07
N ALA A 28 1.04 -9.43 2.79
CA ALA A 28 0.30 -8.20 3.00
C ALA A 28 1.16 -7.21 3.79
N GLY A 29 1.45 -6.05 3.21
CA GLY A 29 2.17 -4.98 3.90
C GLY A 29 1.22 -4.22 4.84
N THR A 30 1.63 -4.03 6.11
CA THR A 30 0.90 -3.19 7.05
C THR A 30 1.73 -1.95 7.37
N TYR A 31 1.08 -0.78 7.30
CA TYR A 31 1.69 0.52 7.53
C TYR A 31 0.84 1.32 8.52
N ASP A 32 1.51 2.06 9.41
CA ASP A 32 0.85 2.94 10.37
C ASP A 32 1.23 4.38 10.06
N LEU A 33 0.23 5.25 9.90
CA LEU A 33 0.36 6.68 9.73
C LEU A 33 -0.41 7.40 10.83
N THR A 34 0.17 8.45 11.35
CA THR A 34 -0.52 9.45 12.16
C THR A 34 -0.64 10.74 11.38
N VAL A 35 -1.73 11.48 11.59
CA VAL A 35 -1.91 12.84 11.06
C VAL A 35 -1.84 13.78 12.24
N ASP A 36 -0.81 14.64 12.25
CA ASP A 36 -0.45 15.46 13.40
C ASP A 36 -0.26 16.93 13.01
N ARG A 37 -0.41 17.85 13.98
CA ARG A 37 0.14 19.20 13.85
C ARG A 37 1.65 19.10 13.97
N VAL A 38 2.36 19.79 13.05
CA VAL A 38 3.82 19.78 12.99
C VAL A 38 4.35 21.19 12.73
N THR A 39 5.55 21.47 13.20
CA THR A 39 6.27 22.67 12.81
C THR A 39 7.04 22.38 11.52
N ILE A 40 6.71 23.12 10.45
CA ILE A 40 7.41 23.05 9.17
C ILE A 40 8.49 24.13 9.21
N ASP A 41 9.75 23.72 9.10
CA ASP A 41 10.92 24.60 9.04
C ASP A 41 11.44 24.62 7.60
N THR A 42 11.45 25.81 6.98
CA THR A 42 11.96 26.02 5.62
C THR A 42 13.41 26.56 5.62
N GLY A 43 14.00 26.74 6.80
CA GLY A 43 15.28 27.42 6.97
C GLY A 43 15.15 28.93 7.09
N ASP A 44 14.22 29.56 6.37
CA ASP A 44 13.98 31.01 6.40
C ASP A 44 12.90 31.40 7.44
N PHE A 45 11.93 30.52 7.66
CA PHE A 45 10.87 30.71 8.64
C PHE A 45 10.29 29.36 9.11
N GLN A 46 9.67 29.39 10.28
CA GLN A 46 8.93 28.26 10.83
C GLN A 46 7.43 28.54 10.77
N LYS A 47 6.64 27.51 10.48
CA LYS A 47 5.19 27.59 10.35
C LYS A 47 4.55 26.33 10.90
N GLU A 48 3.43 26.51 11.60
CA GLU A 48 2.55 25.41 11.96
C GLU A 48 1.84 24.85 10.72
N GLY A 49 1.84 23.54 10.60
CA GLY A 49 1.21 22.83 9.51
C GLY A 49 0.68 21.47 9.94
N ILE A 50 0.28 20.66 8.97
CA ILE A 50 -0.16 19.29 9.18
C ILE A 50 0.84 18.36 8.48
N GLY A 51 1.24 17.30 9.18
CA GLY A 51 2.19 16.32 8.67
C GLY A 51 1.75 14.89 8.98
N TYR A 52 2.56 13.96 8.50
CA TYR A 52 2.34 12.54 8.71
C TYR A 52 3.52 11.96 9.49
N ASN A 53 3.21 11.20 10.55
CA ASN A 53 4.22 10.65 11.46
C ASN A 53 5.17 11.73 11.99
N GLY A 54 4.59 12.87 12.43
CA GLY A 54 5.31 13.98 13.07
C GLY A 54 6.18 14.82 12.13
N LYS A 55 6.03 14.73 10.81
CA LYS A 55 6.84 15.50 9.84
C LYS A 55 6.09 15.85 8.56
N SER A 56 6.56 16.89 7.88
CA SER A 56 6.19 17.26 6.51
C SER A 56 7.48 17.52 5.69
N PRO A 57 7.67 16.90 4.51
CA PRO A 57 6.81 15.86 3.94
C PRO A 57 6.77 14.59 4.78
N GLY A 58 5.68 13.81 4.64
CA GLY A 58 5.48 12.54 5.33
C GLY A 58 6.49 11.45 4.92
N PRO A 59 6.35 10.23 5.45
CA PRO A 59 7.22 9.12 5.11
C PRO A 59 7.02 8.64 3.68
N VAL A 60 8.06 8.03 3.11
CA VAL A 60 7.94 7.28 1.85
C VAL A 60 7.42 5.89 2.17
N LEU A 61 6.26 5.52 1.62
CA LEU A 61 5.70 4.18 1.65
C LEU A 61 6.17 3.42 0.41
N ARG A 62 6.59 2.17 0.57
CA ARG A 62 7.09 1.35 -0.53
C ARG A 62 6.27 0.08 -0.64
N PHE A 63 5.58 -0.06 -1.77
CA PHE A 63 4.73 -1.20 -2.08
C PHE A 63 5.30 -1.99 -3.26
N LYS A 64 4.88 -3.24 -3.38
CA LYS A 64 5.13 -4.06 -4.57
C LYS A 64 3.84 -4.19 -5.37
N GLU A 65 3.94 -4.12 -6.70
CA GLU A 65 2.81 -4.45 -7.56
C GLU A 65 2.29 -5.87 -7.27
N GLY A 66 0.99 -6.01 -7.15
CA GLY A 66 0.31 -7.25 -6.75
C GLY A 66 0.18 -7.47 -5.23
N GLU A 67 0.77 -6.60 -4.40
CA GLU A 67 0.67 -6.66 -2.94
C GLU A 67 -0.69 -6.17 -2.45
N ASP A 68 -1.27 -6.85 -1.46
CA ASP A 68 -2.40 -6.34 -0.69
C ASP A 68 -1.85 -5.53 0.49
N VAL A 69 -2.23 -4.25 0.57
CA VAL A 69 -1.75 -3.35 1.63
C VAL A 69 -2.84 -2.99 2.62
N THR A 70 -2.44 -2.88 3.87
CA THR A 70 -3.25 -2.34 4.97
C THR A 70 -2.56 -1.11 5.51
N ILE A 71 -3.23 0.05 5.50
CA ILE A 71 -2.69 1.29 6.02
C ILE A 71 -3.63 1.83 7.08
N ASN A 72 -3.19 1.79 8.34
CA ASN A 72 -3.90 2.35 9.48
C ASN A 72 -3.57 3.84 9.57
N VAL A 73 -4.58 4.69 9.49
CA VAL A 73 -4.40 6.15 9.59
C VAL A 73 -5.10 6.67 10.81
N THR A 74 -4.34 7.12 11.80
CA THR A 74 -4.86 7.71 13.04
C THR A 74 -4.86 9.22 12.96
N ASN A 75 -6.01 9.83 13.20
CA ASN A 75 -6.16 11.28 13.22
C ASN A 75 -5.91 11.84 14.62
N ASN A 76 -4.77 12.49 14.83
CA ASN A 76 -4.42 13.18 16.08
C ASN A 76 -4.77 14.68 16.05
N LEU A 77 -5.48 15.15 15.01
CA LEU A 77 -5.96 16.52 14.95
C LEU A 77 -7.26 16.69 15.77
N ASP A 78 -7.61 17.93 16.04
CA ASP A 78 -8.88 18.35 16.65
C ASP A 78 -10.01 18.55 15.62
N GLU A 79 -9.74 18.28 14.35
CA GLU A 79 -10.65 18.37 13.22
C GLU A 79 -10.64 17.10 12.37
N SER A 80 -11.67 16.90 11.56
CA SER A 80 -11.72 15.75 10.64
C SER A 80 -10.66 15.87 9.56
N THR A 81 -10.04 14.75 9.21
CA THR A 81 -9.01 14.66 8.16
C THR A 81 -9.31 13.53 7.15
N SER A 82 -8.43 13.37 6.19
CA SER A 82 -8.49 12.31 5.18
C SER A 82 -7.12 12.06 4.59
N ILE A 83 -6.95 10.91 3.93
CA ILE A 83 -5.83 10.69 3.01
C ILE A 83 -6.39 10.25 1.66
N HIS A 84 -6.11 11.02 0.62
CA HIS A 84 -6.32 10.65 -0.77
C HIS A 84 -5.02 10.10 -1.38
N TRP A 85 -5.13 8.98 -2.06
CA TRP A 85 -4.01 8.29 -2.71
C TRP A 85 -3.95 8.70 -4.19
N HIS A 86 -3.33 9.83 -4.44
CA HIS A 86 -3.38 10.50 -5.74
C HIS A 86 -2.77 9.67 -6.87
N GLY A 87 -3.60 9.29 -7.84
CA GLY A 87 -3.18 8.54 -9.02
C GLY A 87 -3.06 7.03 -8.85
N ILE A 88 -3.36 6.49 -7.67
CA ILE A 88 -3.39 5.04 -7.43
C ILE A 88 -4.77 4.50 -7.82
N ILE A 89 -4.79 3.39 -8.59
CA ILE A 89 -6.00 2.63 -8.88
C ILE A 89 -6.37 1.82 -7.64
N LEU A 90 -7.56 2.07 -7.10
CA LEU A 90 -8.03 1.46 -5.85
C LEU A 90 -9.57 1.44 -5.79
N PRO A 91 -10.17 0.66 -4.87
CA PRO A 91 -11.62 0.68 -4.67
C PRO A 91 -12.12 2.06 -4.26
N PHE A 92 -13.26 2.47 -4.80
CA PHE A 92 -13.85 3.79 -4.57
C PHE A 92 -13.91 4.21 -3.10
N GLN A 93 -14.25 3.28 -2.20
CA GLN A 93 -14.34 3.55 -0.75
C GLN A 93 -12.98 3.86 -0.11
N MET A 94 -11.88 3.51 -0.79
CA MET A 94 -10.50 3.75 -0.33
C MET A 94 -9.86 4.99 -0.99
N ASP A 95 -10.58 5.70 -1.84
CA ASP A 95 -10.09 6.89 -2.54
C ASP A 95 -9.79 8.08 -1.61
N GLY A 96 -10.42 8.10 -0.46
CA GLY A 96 -10.08 9.04 0.60
C GLY A 96 -10.61 10.47 0.40
N VAL A 97 -11.66 10.65 -0.39
CA VAL A 97 -12.32 11.95 -0.59
C VAL A 97 -13.56 12.05 0.32
N PRO A 98 -13.51 12.88 1.38
CA PRO A 98 -14.61 12.98 2.34
C PRO A 98 -15.93 13.41 1.70
N LYS A 99 -17.03 12.83 2.18
CA LYS A 99 -18.40 13.05 1.69
C LYS A 99 -18.67 12.54 0.27
N ILE A 100 -17.67 11.96 -0.39
CA ILE A 100 -17.79 11.34 -1.71
C ILE A 100 -17.54 9.84 -1.58
N SER A 101 -16.31 9.44 -1.23
CA SER A 101 -15.94 8.02 -1.13
C SER A 101 -16.10 7.45 0.29
N TYR A 102 -16.04 8.29 1.33
CA TYR A 102 -16.20 7.90 2.74
C TYR A 102 -16.49 9.14 3.63
N PRO A 103 -16.81 8.97 4.93
CA PRO A 103 -17.16 10.11 5.80
C PRO A 103 -15.98 11.00 6.19
N GLY A 104 -14.74 10.55 6.03
CA GLY A 104 -13.52 11.14 6.58
C GLY A 104 -13.09 10.43 7.87
N ILE A 105 -12.03 10.90 8.49
CA ILE A 105 -11.47 10.37 9.74
C ILE A 105 -11.70 11.41 10.84
N ALA A 106 -12.58 11.13 11.80
CA ALA A 106 -12.87 12.06 12.88
C ALA A 106 -11.69 12.18 13.86
N PRO A 107 -11.63 13.25 14.69
CA PRO A 107 -10.64 13.40 15.73
C PRO A 107 -10.51 12.16 16.63
N GLY A 108 -9.30 11.65 16.81
CA GLY A 108 -8.99 10.47 17.61
C GLY A 108 -9.33 9.13 16.95
N GLU A 109 -9.95 9.11 15.77
CA GLU A 109 -10.26 7.88 15.06
C GLU A 109 -9.09 7.35 14.22
N THR A 110 -9.13 6.04 13.99
CA THR A 110 -8.27 5.36 13.02
C THR A 110 -9.11 4.79 11.89
N PHE A 111 -8.81 5.16 10.66
CA PHE A 111 -9.40 4.55 9.47
C PHE A 111 -8.41 3.58 8.84
N ILE A 112 -8.91 2.43 8.40
CA ILE A 112 -8.10 1.36 7.81
C ILE A 112 -8.32 1.33 6.30
N TYR A 113 -7.31 1.73 5.55
CA TYR A 113 -7.28 1.58 4.10
C TYR A 113 -6.79 0.19 3.75
N ASN A 114 -7.58 -0.55 2.95
CA ASN A 114 -7.22 -1.87 2.44
C ASN A 114 -7.39 -1.90 0.93
N PHE A 115 -6.33 -2.08 0.19
CA PHE A 115 -6.39 -2.19 -1.27
C PHE A 115 -5.20 -2.95 -1.84
N LYS A 116 -5.38 -3.44 -3.05
CA LYS A 116 -4.32 -4.09 -3.82
C LYS A 116 -3.56 -3.05 -4.64
N ILE A 117 -2.25 -3.20 -4.73
CA ILE A 117 -1.42 -2.38 -5.60
C ILE A 117 -1.46 -2.97 -7.01
N GLU A 118 -2.14 -2.31 -7.94
CA GLU A 118 -2.36 -2.80 -9.31
C GLU A 118 -1.43 -2.14 -10.35
N GLN A 119 -0.56 -1.23 -9.91
CA GLN A 119 0.29 -0.46 -10.81
C GLN A 119 1.63 -0.10 -10.18
N SER A 120 2.68 -0.06 -10.98
CA SER A 120 3.99 0.48 -10.60
C SER A 120 4.06 1.99 -10.87
N GLY A 121 4.95 2.70 -10.18
CA GLY A 121 5.16 4.13 -10.34
C GLY A 121 5.53 4.83 -9.04
N THR A 122 5.59 6.16 -9.11
CA THR A 122 5.74 7.04 -7.95
C THR A 122 4.51 7.93 -7.85
N TYR A 123 3.84 7.84 -6.72
CA TYR A 123 2.59 8.52 -6.44
C TYR A 123 2.73 9.33 -5.15
N TRP A 124 1.77 10.19 -4.87
CA TRP A 124 1.76 10.96 -3.63
C TRP A 124 0.42 10.79 -2.91
N PHE A 125 0.43 11.03 -1.62
CA PHE A 125 -0.77 11.05 -0.80
C PHE A 125 -0.88 12.38 -0.06
N HIS A 126 -2.11 12.83 0.17
CA HIS A 126 -2.37 14.11 0.81
C HIS A 126 -3.79 14.16 1.40
N SER A 127 -4.04 15.10 2.30
CA SER A 127 -5.39 15.36 2.77
C SER A 127 -6.25 15.94 1.65
N HIS A 128 -7.51 15.48 1.59
CA HIS A 128 -8.57 16.06 0.76
C HIS A 128 -9.64 16.74 1.62
N SER A 129 -9.34 17.04 2.91
CA SER A 129 -10.25 17.66 3.88
C SER A 129 -10.03 19.17 3.91
N GLY A 130 -11.06 19.95 3.50
CA GLY A 130 -11.08 21.39 3.63
C GLY A 130 -9.81 22.09 3.11
N PHE A 131 -9.24 22.98 3.92
CA PHE A 131 -8.02 23.73 3.60
C PHE A 131 -6.71 23.01 4.02
N GLN A 132 -6.79 21.76 4.51
CA GLN A 132 -5.60 21.03 4.98
C GLN A 132 -4.56 20.80 3.87
N GLY A 133 -5.01 20.63 2.62
CA GLY A 133 -4.12 20.51 1.47
C GLY A 133 -3.16 21.71 1.28
N PRO A 134 -3.66 22.96 1.28
CA PRO A 134 -2.82 24.15 1.24
C PRO A 134 -1.91 24.33 2.47
N MET A 135 -2.34 23.87 3.66
CA MET A 135 -1.54 23.95 4.90
C MET A 135 -0.42 22.93 4.94
N ALA A 136 -0.54 21.83 4.19
CA ALA A 136 0.50 20.81 4.07
C ALA A 136 1.46 21.05 2.89
N ARG A 137 1.14 22.05 2.05
CA ARG A 137 1.98 22.45 0.92
C ARG A 137 2.81 23.66 1.29
N LEU A 138 4.06 23.47 1.43
CA LEU A 138 5.10 24.47 1.21
C LEU A 138 6.25 23.82 0.48
#